data_0aba4aa2c1ae42ad4deda36e7f8b09cb
#
_entry.id   0aba4aa2c1ae42ad4deda36e7f8b09cb
#
_cell.length_a   1.000
_cell.length_b   1.000
_cell.length_c   1.000
_cell.angle_alpha   90.00
_cell.angle_beta   90.00
_cell.angle_gamma   90.00
#
_symmetry.space_group_name_H-M   'P 1'
#
loop_
_entity.id
_entity.type
_entity.pdbx_description
1 polymer ?
#
loop_
_entity_poly.entity_id
_entity_poly.type
_entity_poly.pdbx_seq_one_letter_code
_entity_poly.pdbx_strand_id
1 'polypeptide(L)'
;MDVFDTLVAQFGQAAKDSLNGPGEPKAALATPVDNLLREYGENILSRKVVLHAEVREDSGNVRPDFGVRIDGLMSGHVELKKPETSLDPDTYSKSSHNGRQWKRLSKLPNLLHTNGLEWRLWRYGELVAMAHLPVSSLTKFKGAIAAPPELDTVLSSFLSWTPTPITTVTRLVDTIAPLAALLREEVLESLQANRRNAKATGREENSYPFIGLKRDWRASLYPNATDEEFADGFAQTVVFALVIALSDGMDFNNIQLRGIAEGLQSKHSLLGRSLDLLTEHIKGSTVGLVLETIIRTLSATDWRAISGGNQDVYLHLYEHFLNTYDPALRKKSGSYYTPTEVVAAMTRLTDQALQKYLSIPEGLSADSVAVIDPAMGTGTYGLSIVQHVAAQAEKYGPGAVADAVTSVAKRLYGIELQSGPFSVAELRLSQAIQEFGGQLPENGMHLYVADTLEDPESGTNRELSYTLQLIAQQRQRANRVKLETPIQVCIGNPPYKDKSEGLGGWVEKGSTNSNHTPLDDFRKEGEVPQVLFRLMKPVFETTYEAQPTPMPRLPQHLLSHRTHDGGMCTLNPRTCNLRTSKIEK
;
A
#
# COMPACT_ATOMS: atom_id res chain seq x y z
N MET A 1 7.82 20.94 -48.47
CA MET A 1 7.96 21.05 -47.00
C MET A 1 7.52 19.71 -46.45
N ASP A 2 8.36 19.07 -45.69
CA ASP A 2 8.01 17.81 -45.07
C ASP A 2 6.83 18.02 -44.14
N VAL A 3 6.07 16.96 -43.83
CA VAL A 3 4.92 17.04 -42.92
C VAL A 3 5.36 17.59 -41.56
N PHE A 4 6.51 17.15 -41.06
CA PHE A 4 7.05 17.60 -39.78
C PHE A 4 7.42 19.10 -39.81
N ASP A 5 8.07 19.58 -40.86
CA ASP A 5 8.34 21.02 -41.05
C ASP A 5 7.06 21.86 -41.01
N THR A 6 5.98 21.34 -41.63
CA THR A 6 4.70 22.03 -41.65
C THR A 6 4.09 22.13 -40.24
N LEU A 7 4.13 21.05 -39.47
CA LEU A 7 3.62 21.01 -38.09
C LEU A 7 4.37 21.96 -37.16
N VAL A 8 5.71 22.03 -37.28
CA VAL A 8 6.53 22.92 -36.45
C VAL A 8 6.31 24.39 -36.85
N ALA A 9 6.15 24.68 -38.15
CA ALA A 9 5.83 26.02 -38.60
C ALA A 9 4.45 26.50 -38.11
N GLN A 10 3.45 25.62 -38.14
CA GLN A 10 2.11 25.88 -37.61
C GLN A 10 2.13 26.11 -36.10
N PHE A 11 2.85 25.24 -35.35
CA PHE A 11 3.08 25.41 -33.90
C PHE A 11 3.70 26.78 -33.62
N GLY A 12 4.77 27.16 -34.35
CA GLY A 12 5.44 28.43 -34.14
C GLY A 12 4.50 29.62 -34.33
N GLN A 13 3.70 29.60 -35.41
CA GLN A 13 2.73 30.69 -35.68
C GLN A 13 1.63 30.73 -34.59
N ALA A 14 1.05 29.58 -34.22
CA ALA A 14 0.02 29.51 -33.20
C ALA A 14 0.54 29.96 -31.82
N ALA A 15 1.77 29.55 -31.45
CA ALA A 15 2.42 30.01 -30.23
C ALA A 15 2.67 31.52 -30.23
N LYS A 16 3.13 32.08 -31.35
CA LYS A 16 3.33 33.53 -31.51
C LYS A 16 2.03 34.31 -31.33
N ASP A 17 0.96 33.87 -31.97
CA ASP A 17 -0.34 34.54 -31.93
C ASP A 17 -0.94 34.48 -30.51
N SER A 18 -0.87 33.32 -29.86
CA SER A 18 -1.34 33.13 -28.47
C SER A 18 -0.53 33.96 -27.47
N LEU A 19 0.81 34.00 -27.60
CA LEU A 19 1.68 34.74 -26.67
C LEU A 19 1.58 36.24 -26.83
N ASN A 20 1.20 36.76 -28.01
CA ASN A 20 0.93 38.18 -28.25
C ASN A 20 -0.50 38.59 -27.85
N GLY A 21 -1.37 37.60 -27.51
CA GLY A 21 -2.72 37.82 -27.01
C GLY A 21 -2.74 38.15 -25.52
N PRO A 22 -3.93 38.49 -24.98
CA PRO A 22 -4.11 38.67 -23.55
C PRO A 22 -4.06 37.31 -22.83
N GLY A 23 -3.31 37.20 -21.73
CA GLY A 23 -3.29 36.01 -20.89
C GLY A 23 -1.92 35.67 -20.30
N GLU A 24 -1.88 34.66 -19.46
CA GLU A 24 -0.64 34.16 -18.85
C GLU A 24 0.20 33.41 -19.93
N PRO A 25 1.49 33.73 -20.08
CA PRO A 25 2.34 33.15 -21.14
C PRO A 25 2.42 31.62 -21.08
N LYS A 26 2.38 31.02 -19.89
CA LYS A 26 2.35 29.56 -19.76
C LYS A 26 1.05 28.97 -20.33
N ALA A 27 -0.08 29.56 -19.99
CA ALA A 27 -1.38 29.11 -20.48
C ALA A 27 -1.55 29.30 -22.00
N ALA A 28 -0.94 30.34 -22.54
CA ALA A 28 -0.95 30.64 -23.99
C ALA A 28 -0.25 29.54 -24.82
N LEU A 29 0.68 28.77 -24.24
CA LEU A 29 1.34 27.65 -24.90
C LEU A 29 0.52 26.36 -24.90
N ALA A 30 -0.50 26.25 -24.07
CA ALA A 30 -1.24 24.99 -23.87
C ALA A 30 -1.87 24.47 -25.17
N THR A 31 -2.65 25.28 -25.87
CA THR A 31 -3.30 24.90 -27.13
C THR A 31 -2.30 24.65 -28.28
N PRO A 32 -1.29 25.49 -28.52
CA PRO A 32 -0.27 25.18 -29.52
C PRO A 32 0.46 23.86 -29.30
N VAL A 33 0.81 23.53 -28.04
CA VAL A 33 1.48 22.26 -27.69
C VAL A 33 0.52 21.07 -27.83
N ASP A 34 -0.73 21.20 -27.40
CA ASP A 34 -1.76 20.15 -27.59
C ASP A 34 -1.92 19.84 -29.10
N ASN A 35 -2.09 20.86 -29.94
CA ASN A 35 -2.25 20.67 -31.38
C ASN A 35 -1.02 19.99 -32.00
N LEU A 36 0.19 20.46 -31.68
CA LEU A 36 1.41 19.85 -32.19
C LEU A 36 1.50 18.37 -31.87
N LEU A 37 1.24 17.99 -30.60
CA LEU A 37 1.34 16.60 -30.19
C LEU A 37 0.27 15.71 -30.83
N ARG A 38 -0.97 16.22 -30.99
CA ARG A 38 -2.06 15.48 -31.67
C ARG A 38 -1.74 15.28 -33.13
N GLU A 39 -1.43 16.34 -33.82
CA GLU A 39 -1.16 16.31 -35.27
C GLU A 39 0.10 15.50 -35.60
N TYR A 40 1.14 15.57 -34.74
CA TYR A 40 2.31 14.72 -34.87
C TYR A 40 1.93 13.22 -34.69
N GLY A 41 1.14 12.91 -33.69
CA GLY A 41 0.66 11.55 -33.46
C GLY A 41 -0.14 11.02 -34.65
N GLU A 42 -1.10 11.79 -35.14
CA GLU A 42 -1.99 11.40 -36.24
C GLU A 42 -1.27 11.31 -37.58
N ASN A 43 -0.50 12.36 -37.97
CA ASN A 43 0.04 12.47 -39.30
C ASN A 43 1.40 11.77 -39.50
N ILE A 44 2.19 11.59 -38.44
CA ILE A 44 3.52 10.97 -38.52
C ILE A 44 3.51 9.54 -37.92
N LEU A 45 2.88 9.34 -36.74
CA LEU A 45 2.90 8.05 -36.06
C LEU A 45 1.66 7.20 -36.36
N SER A 46 0.63 7.75 -37.03
CA SER A 46 -0.66 7.09 -37.27
C SER A 46 -1.32 6.58 -35.97
N ARG A 47 -1.22 7.39 -34.91
CA ARG A 47 -1.74 7.08 -33.59
C ARG A 47 -2.64 8.17 -33.05
N LYS A 48 -3.71 7.80 -32.34
CA LYS A 48 -4.62 8.76 -31.71
C LYS A 48 -4.03 9.27 -30.41
N VAL A 49 -3.70 10.55 -30.36
CA VAL A 49 -3.18 11.24 -29.17
C VAL A 49 -4.27 12.10 -28.54
N VAL A 50 -4.45 11.98 -27.23
CA VAL A 50 -5.41 12.77 -26.45
C VAL A 50 -4.71 13.35 -25.22
N LEU A 51 -4.69 14.69 -25.14
CA LEU A 51 -4.22 15.39 -23.96
C LEU A 51 -5.40 15.71 -23.05
N HIS A 52 -5.25 15.42 -21.79
CA HIS A 52 -6.19 15.82 -20.74
C HIS A 52 -5.52 16.92 -19.91
N ALA A 53 -6.04 18.15 -20.05
CA ALA A 53 -5.62 19.25 -19.19
C ALA A 53 -6.03 18.94 -17.73
N GLU A 54 -5.11 19.11 -16.80
CA GLU A 54 -5.46 19.05 -15.39
C GLU A 54 -6.26 20.30 -14.99
N VAL A 55 -7.39 20.07 -14.32
CA VAL A 55 -8.22 21.16 -13.82
C VAL A 55 -7.42 21.86 -12.70
N ARG A 56 -6.94 23.06 -12.97
CA ARG A 56 -6.32 23.92 -11.97
C ARG A 56 -7.42 24.44 -11.03
N GLU A 57 -7.50 23.86 -9.86
CA GLU A 57 -8.06 24.59 -8.74
C GLU A 57 -6.99 25.59 -8.29
N ASP A 58 -7.37 26.82 -7.93
CA ASP A 58 -6.53 28.00 -7.61
C ASP A 58 -5.52 27.84 -6.45
N SER A 59 -4.96 26.68 -6.25
CA SER A 59 -4.30 26.28 -5.01
C SER A 59 -2.77 26.20 -5.06
N GLY A 60 -2.12 26.68 -6.12
CA GLY A 60 -0.65 26.65 -6.24
C GLY A 60 -0.04 25.24 -6.32
N ASN A 61 -0.83 24.27 -6.75
CA ASN A 61 -0.47 22.86 -6.77
C ASN A 61 0.58 22.55 -7.84
N VAL A 62 1.50 21.67 -7.46
CA VAL A 62 2.65 21.22 -8.24
C VAL A 62 2.23 19.98 -9.04
N ARG A 63 1.54 20.17 -10.19
CA ARG A 63 1.02 19.08 -11.04
C ARG A 63 1.54 19.26 -12.47
N PRO A 64 1.66 18.17 -13.28
CA PRO A 64 1.87 18.32 -14.72
C PRO A 64 0.67 19.04 -15.33
N ASP A 65 0.90 19.76 -16.44
CA ASP A 65 -0.20 20.50 -17.09
C ASP A 65 -1.13 19.57 -17.87
N PHE A 66 -0.60 18.45 -18.39
CA PHE A 66 -1.39 17.45 -19.12
C PHE A 66 -0.97 16.02 -18.80
N GLY A 67 -1.95 15.14 -18.73
CA GLY A 67 -1.77 13.71 -18.94
C GLY A 67 -2.02 13.37 -20.41
N VAL A 68 -1.16 12.55 -21.00
CA VAL A 68 -1.21 12.16 -22.43
C VAL A 68 -1.58 10.71 -22.56
N ARG A 69 -2.65 10.44 -23.31
CA ARG A 69 -3.06 9.09 -23.69
C ARG A 69 -2.85 8.86 -25.16
N ILE A 70 -2.33 7.70 -25.51
CA ILE A 70 -2.12 7.25 -26.88
C ILE A 70 -2.92 5.97 -27.07
N ASP A 71 -3.83 5.98 -28.05
CA ASP A 71 -4.78 4.89 -28.31
C ASP A 71 -5.56 4.46 -27.04
N GLY A 72 -5.86 5.43 -26.17
CA GLY A 72 -6.59 5.23 -24.93
C GLY A 72 -5.76 4.86 -23.71
N LEU A 73 -4.47 4.52 -23.87
CA LEU A 73 -3.57 4.14 -22.78
C LEU A 73 -2.74 5.33 -22.28
N MET A 74 -2.59 5.47 -20.98
CA MET A 74 -1.70 6.47 -20.38
C MET A 74 -0.27 6.26 -20.90
N SER A 75 0.32 7.30 -21.48
CA SER A 75 1.65 7.22 -22.13
C SER A 75 2.64 8.21 -21.56
N GLY A 76 2.21 9.31 -20.96
CA GLY A 76 3.12 10.27 -20.38
C GLY A 76 2.44 11.52 -19.86
N HIS A 77 3.26 12.46 -19.44
CA HIS A 77 2.83 13.74 -18.91
C HIS A 77 3.57 14.90 -19.59
N VAL A 78 2.93 16.05 -19.68
CA VAL A 78 3.53 17.27 -20.20
C VAL A 78 3.51 18.36 -19.14
N GLU A 79 4.65 18.98 -18.92
CA GLU A 79 4.79 20.19 -18.10
C GLU A 79 5.22 21.37 -18.96
N LEU A 80 4.44 22.44 -18.90
CA LEU A 80 4.72 23.69 -19.58
C LEU A 80 5.40 24.68 -18.64
N LYS A 81 6.31 25.47 -19.19
CA LYS A 81 6.90 26.64 -18.52
C LYS A 81 6.70 27.90 -19.36
N LYS A 82 6.88 29.06 -18.74
CA LYS A 82 6.93 30.34 -19.48
C LYS A 82 8.13 30.32 -20.42
N PRO A 83 8.09 30.96 -21.60
CA PRO A 83 9.17 30.93 -22.57
C PRO A 83 10.56 31.30 -22.05
N GLU A 84 10.63 32.20 -21.04
CA GLU A 84 11.90 32.65 -20.46
C GLU A 84 12.40 31.75 -19.30
N THR A 85 11.64 30.74 -18.92
CA THR A 85 12.00 29.87 -17.76
C THR A 85 12.98 28.80 -18.22
N SER A 86 14.12 28.68 -17.57
CA SER A 86 15.04 27.56 -17.75
C SER A 86 14.33 26.24 -17.47
N LEU A 87 14.56 25.23 -18.29
CA LEU A 87 14.10 23.86 -18.09
C LEU A 87 15.13 22.97 -17.41
N ASP A 88 16.28 23.55 -17.05
CA ASP A 88 17.34 22.83 -16.35
C ASP A 88 17.04 22.73 -14.86
N PRO A 89 16.76 21.51 -14.34
CA PRO A 89 16.45 21.33 -12.92
C PRO A 89 17.57 21.73 -11.97
N ASP A 90 18.82 21.67 -12.41
CA ASP A 90 19.99 22.04 -11.60
C ASP A 90 20.01 23.54 -11.29
N THR A 91 19.29 24.33 -12.07
CA THR A 91 19.12 25.79 -11.82
C THR A 91 18.03 26.08 -10.81
N TYR A 92 17.24 25.09 -10.37
CA TYR A 92 16.11 25.32 -9.47
C TYR A 92 16.55 25.28 -8.00
N SER A 93 16.27 26.34 -7.25
CA SER A 93 16.37 26.27 -5.79
C SER A 93 15.42 25.20 -5.24
N LYS A 94 15.90 24.33 -4.35
CA LYS A 94 15.10 23.25 -3.73
C LYS A 94 13.84 23.76 -3.02
N SER A 95 13.87 24.96 -2.47
CA SER A 95 12.74 25.61 -1.80
C SER A 95 11.81 26.35 -2.75
N SER A 96 12.21 26.60 -4.01
CA SER A 96 11.38 27.28 -5.01
C SER A 96 10.19 26.41 -5.44
N HIS A 97 9.19 27.04 -6.07
CA HIS A 97 8.08 26.32 -6.68
C HIS A 97 8.58 25.30 -7.71
N ASN A 98 9.47 25.71 -8.62
CA ASN A 98 10.02 24.81 -9.66
C ASN A 98 10.84 23.66 -9.05
N GLY A 99 11.60 23.90 -7.98
CA GLY A 99 12.36 22.83 -7.30
C GLY A 99 11.46 21.80 -6.64
N ARG A 100 10.39 22.24 -5.94
CA ARG A 100 9.40 21.32 -5.37
C ARG A 100 8.65 20.54 -6.46
N GLN A 101 8.30 21.21 -7.57
CA GLN A 101 7.65 20.60 -8.70
C GLN A 101 8.54 19.54 -9.34
N TRP A 102 9.80 19.87 -9.60
CA TRP A 102 10.75 18.92 -10.18
C TRP A 102 10.92 17.66 -9.32
N LYS A 103 11.04 17.80 -8.00
CA LYS A 103 11.13 16.66 -7.07
C LYS A 103 10.00 15.64 -7.27
N ARG A 104 8.81 16.09 -7.70
CA ARG A 104 7.65 15.21 -7.98
C ARG A 104 7.68 14.71 -9.40
N LEU A 105 7.82 15.61 -10.37
CA LEU A 105 7.78 15.28 -11.80
C LEU A 105 8.91 14.34 -12.23
N SER A 106 10.08 14.42 -11.57
CA SER A 106 11.21 13.51 -11.81
C SER A 106 10.91 12.03 -11.50
N LYS A 107 9.83 11.72 -10.78
CA LYS A 107 9.40 10.34 -10.51
C LYS A 107 8.63 9.72 -11.68
N LEU A 108 8.18 10.53 -12.64
CA LEU A 108 7.36 10.07 -13.77
C LEU A 108 8.20 9.28 -14.77
N PRO A 109 7.62 8.20 -15.35
CA PRO A 109 8.33 7.33 -16.30
C PRO A 109 8.51 7.96 -17.69
N ASN A 110 7.70 8.96 -18.06
CA ASN A 110 7.74 9.62 -19.36
C ASN A 110 7.17 11.04 -19.23
N LEU A 111 8.06 12.02 -19.15
CA LEU A 111 7.73 13.44 -18.96
C LEU A 111 8.31 14.29 -20.07
N LEU A 112 7.45 15.00 -20.79
CA LEU A 112 7.83 16.05 -21.72
C LEU A 112 7.77 17.41 -20.99
N HIS A 113 8.90 18.07 -20.87
CA HIS A 113 9.04 19.37 -20.23
C HIS A 113 9.40 20.41 -21.29
N THR A 114 8.58 21.44 -21.47
CA THR A 114 8.81 22.44 -22.50
C THR A 114 8.40 23.85 -22.08
N ASN A 115 9.11 24.84 -22.59
CA ASN A 115 8.76 26.26 -22.56
C ASN A 115 8.38 26.80 -23.95
N GLY A 116 8.19 25.88 -24.92
CA GLY A 116 7.88 26.17 -26.30
C GLY A 116 9.12 26.40 -27.18
N LEU A 117 10.22 26.91 -26.63
CA LEU A 117 11.51 27.06 -27.34
C LEU A 117 12.39 25.83 -27.14
N GLU A 118 12.46 25.39 -25.90
CA GLU A 118 13.21 24.23 -25.47
C GLU A 118 12.26 23.09 -25.14
N TRP A 119 12.64 21.86 -25.49
CA TRP A 119 11.90 20.63 -25.31
C TRP A 119 12.82 19.59 -24.70
N ARG A 120 12.47 19.04 -23.51
CA ARG A 120 13.26 18.04 -22.81
C ARG A 120 12.38 16.83 -22.50
N LEU A 121 12.86 15.66 -22.87
CA LEU A 121 12.25 14.38 -22.53
C LEU A 121 12.99 13.76 -21.35
N TRP A 122 12.24 13.46 -20.28
CA TRP A 122 12.77 12.87 -19.06
C TRP A 122 12.12 11.52 -18.79
N ARG A 123 12.91 10.60 -18.24
CA ARG A 123 12.41 9.32 -17.73
C ARG A 123 12.99 9.07 -16.34
N TYR A 124 12.12 8.99 -15.32
CA TYR A 124 12.56 8.81 -13.92
C TYR A 124 13.63 9.82 -13.49
N GLY A 125 13.54 11.05 -13.96
CA GLY A 125 14.49 12.11 -13.65
C GLY A 125 15.76 12.14 -14.49
N GLU A 126 15.94 11.20 -15.42
CA GLU A 126 17.07 11.17 -16.36
C GLU A 126 16.69 11.83 -17.68
N LEU A 127 17.55 12.69 -18.19
CA LEU A 127 17.36 13.35 -19.49
C LEU A 127 17.64 12.35 -20.62
N VAL A 128 16.61 12.10 -21.44
CA VAL A 128 16.69 11.14 -22.56
C VAL A 128 17.00 11.84 -23.88
N ALA A 129 16.34 12.96 -24.13
CA ALA A 129 16.52 13.75 -25.35
C ALA A 129 16.18 15.23 -25.10
N MET A 130 16.76 16.12 -25.88
CA MET A 130 16.44 17.53 -25.84
C MET A 130 16.50 18.16 -27.23
N ALA A 131 15.73 19.22 -27.43
CA ALA A 131 15.72 20.00 -28.68
C ALA A 131 15.52 21.47 -28.36
N HIS A 132 16.07 22.32 -29.25
CA HIS A 132 15.83 23.76 -29.26
C HIS A 132 15.31 24.18 -30.60
N LEU A 133 14.26 25.00 -30.64
CA LEU A 133 13.83 25.65 -31.86
C LEU A 133 14.89 26.69 -32.30
N PRO A 134 15.16 26.82 -33.61
CA PRO A 134 16.20 27.70 -34.11
C PRO A 134 15.77 29.18 -34.14
N VAL A 135 15.10 29.63 -33.09
CA VAL A 135 14.65 31.02 -32.88
C VAL A 135 14.93 31.46 -31.44
N SER A 136 15.29 32.73 -31.27
CA SER A 136 15.58 33.26 -29.93
C SER A 136 14.34 33.68 -29.13
N SER A 137 13.19 33.81 -29.79
CA SER A 137 11.92 34.19 -29.13
C SER A 137 10.73 33.73 -29.96
N LEU A 138 9.72 33.17 -29.33
CA LEU A 138 8.47 32.76 -29.96
C LEU A 138 7.59 33.95 -30.37
N THR A 139 7.82 35.15 -29.83
CA THR A 139 7.02 36.34 -30.15
C THR A 139 7.65 37.22 -31.26
N LYS A 140 8.96 37.05 -31.51
CA LYS A 140 9.72 37.99 -32.34
C LYS A 140 10.32 37.39 -33.61
N PHE A 141 10.09 36.11 -33.94
CA PHE A 141 10.62 35.50 -35.15
C PHE A 141 9.88 35.95 -36.41
N LYS A 142 10.54 35.85 -37.55
CA LYS A 142 10.00 36.16 -38.90
C LYS A 142 10.02 34.90 -39.75
N GLY A 143 8.96 34.70 -40.55
CA GLY A 143 8.84 33.54 -41.42
C GLY A 143 8.41 32.26 -40.65
N ALA A 144 8.57 31.11 -41.30
CA ALA A 144 8.30 29.82 -40.69
C ALA A 144 9.48 29.35 -39.82
N ILE A 145 9.21 28.71 -38.71
CA ILE A 145 10.26 28.07 -37.89
C ILE A 145 10.64 26.76 -38.59
N ALA A 146 11.92 26.56 -38.85
CA ALA A 146 12.43 25.29 -39.34
C ALA A 146 12.36 24.20 -38.23
N ALA A 147 12.00 22.99 -38.59
CA ALA A 147 11.93 21.87 -37.68
C ALA A 147 13.34 21.30 -37.41
N PRO A 148 13.88 21.37 -36.19
CA PRO A 148 15.13 20.71 -35.89
C PRO A 148 14.93 19.20 -35.78
N PRO A 149 15.85 18.35 -36.29
CA PRO A 149 15.74 16.89 -36.23
C PRO A 149 15.67 16.35 -34.79
N GLU A 150 16.28 17.06 -33.87
CA GLU A 150 16.26 16.72 -32.44
C GLU A 150 14.84 16.79 -31.86
N LEU A 151 13.98 17.69 -32.36
CA LEU A 151 12.59 17.79 -31.94
C LEU A 151 11.78 16.58 -32.40
N ASP A 152 12.04 16.07 -33.61
CA ASP A 152 11.45 14.83 -34.11
C ASP A 152 11.82 13.66 -33.17
N THR A 153 13.08 13.57 -32.76
CA THR A 153 13.56 12.57 -31.81
C THR A 153 12.85 12.68 -30.45
N VAL A 154 12.67 13.89 -29.92
CA VAL A 154 11.97 14.15 -28.66
C VAL A 154 10.51 13.72 -28.76
N LEU A 155 9.78 14.17 -29.79
CA LEU A 155 8.35 13.92 -29.96
C LEU A 155 8.05 12.43 -30.24
N SER A 156 8.82 11.84 -31.17
CA SER A 156 8.67 10.40 -31.48
C SER A 156 8.96 9.52 -30.27
N SER A 157 10.05 9.80 -29.53
CA SER A 157 10.42 9.05 -28.34
C SER A 157 9.40 9.21 -27.21
N PHE A 158 8.80 10.40 -27.07
CA PHE A 158 7.75 10.65 -26.07
C PHE A 158 6.46 9.93 -26.42
N LEU A 159 5.99 10.06 -27.67
CA LEU A 159 4.70 9.50 -28.10
C LEU A 159 4.76 7.99 -28.40
N SER A 160 5.94 7.43 -28.64
CA SER A 160 6.11 5.97 -28.82
C SER A 160 6.54 5.24 -27.56
N TRP A 161 6.48 5.92 -26.40
CA TRP A 161 6.91 5.31 -25.15
C TRP A 161 6.09 4.07 -24.78
N THR A 162 6.82 3.03 -24.40
CA THR A 162 6.28 1.83 -23.78
C THR A 162 7.05 1.54 -22.50
N PRO A 163 6.39 1.02 -21.45
CA PRO A 163 7.09 0.68 -20.22
C PRO A 163 8.18 -0.38 -20.48
N THR A 164 9.32 -0.22 -19.83
CA THR A 164 10.41 -1.21 -19.89
C THR A 164 9.98 -2.49 -19.18
N PRO A 165 10.24 -3.70 -19.74
CA PRO A 165 9.93 -4.95 -19.10
C PRO A 165 10.54 -5.05 -17.69
N ILE A 166 9.73 -5.48 -16.72
CA ILE A 166 10.09 -5.64 -15.32
C ILE A 166 10.13 -7.15 -15.02
N THR A 167 11.33 -7.67 -14.74
CA THR A 167 11.59 -9.11 -14.55
C THR A 167 12.23 -9.44 -13.19
N THR A 168 12.43 -8.44 -12.34
CA THR A 168 13.03 -8.62 -10.99
C THR A 168 12.27 -7.82 -9.93
N VAL A 169 12.29 -8.30 -8.68
CA VAL A 169 11.69 -7.60 -7.53
C VAL A 169 12.29 -6.21 -7.36
N THR A 170 13.61 -6.07 -7.44
CA THR A 170 14.30 -4.79 -7.31
C THR A 170 13.78 -3.78 -8.34
N ARG A 171 13.74 -4.16 -9.63
CA ARG A 171 13.24 -3.30 -10.69
C ARG A 171 11.78 -2.92 -10.50
N LEU A 172 10.96 -3.88 -10.07
CA LEU A 172 9.54 -3.62 -9.74
C LEU A 172 9.44 -2.55 -8.66
N VAL A 173 10.14 -2.73 -7.56
CA VAL A 173 10.10 -1.79 -6.43
C VAL A 173 10.66 -0.41 -6.80
N ASP A 174 11.81 -0.35 -7.46
CA ASP A 174 12.44 0.91 -7.88
C ASP A 174 11.53 1.71 -8.82
N THR A 175 10.64 1.01 -9.52
CA THR A 175 9.68 1.63 -10.43
C THR A 175 8.40 2.06 -9.71
N ILE A 176 7.81 1.20 -8.87
CA ILE A 176 6.50 1.49 -8.24
C ILE A 176 6.58 2.33 -6.96
N ALA A 177 7.65 2.22 -6.18
CA ALA A 177 7.74 2.96 -4.91
C ALA A 177 7.77 4.50 -5.11
N PRO A 178 8.51 5.07 -6.09
CA PRO A 178 8.41 6.49 -6.40
C PRO A 178 7.01 6.93 -6.85
N LEU A 179 6.32 6.09 -7.64
CA LEU A 179 4.94 6.37 -8.08
C LEU A 179 3.93 6.26 -6.93
N ALA A 180 4.10 5.31 -6.02
CA ALA A 180 3.31 5.22 -4.80
C ALA A 180 3.51 6.45 -3.90
N ALA A 181 4.75 6.94 -3.77
CA ALA A 181 5.03 8.17 -3.04
C ALA A 181 4.40 9.40 -3.72
N LEU A 182 4.37 9.43 -5.07
CA LEU A 182 3.64 10.46 -5.81
C LEU A 182 2.14 10.35 -5.57
N LEU A 183 1.57 9.15 -5.57
CA LEU A 183 0.16 8.90 -5.26
C LEU A 183 -0.22 9.43 -3.86
N ARG A 184 0.60 9.15 -2.84
CA ARG A 184 0.44 9.69 -1.49
C ARG A 184 0.39 11.22 -1.50
N GLU A 185 1.33 11.86 -2.19
CA GLU A 185 1.39 13.32 -2.29
C GLU A 185 0.15 13.90 -2.98
N GLU A 186 -0.38 13.23 -4.04
CA GLU A 186 -1.60 13.66 -4.73
C GLU A 186 -2.86 13.54 -3.85
N VAL A 187 -2.95 12.48 -3.04
CA VAL A 187 -4.05 12.33 -2.07
C VAL A 187 -4.01 13.43 -1.02
N LEU A 188 -2.83 13.74 -0.47
CA LEU A 188 -2.66 14.83 0.50
C LEU A 188 -3.10 16.18 -0.08
N GLU A 189 -2.68 16.49 -1.30
CA GLU A 189 -3.09 17.73 -1.97
C GLU A 189 -4.59 17.77 -2.26
N SER A 190 -5.17 16.65 -2.66
CA SER A 190 -6.61 16.56 -2.88
C SER A 190 -7.41 16.81 -1.60
N LEU A 191 -6.96 16.31 -0.44
CA LEU A 191 -7.56 16.62 0.86
C LEU A 191 -7.48 18.11 1.18
N GLN A 192 -6.33 18.74 0.96
CA GLN A 192 -6.13 20.17 1.21
C GLN A 192 -6.95 21.05 0.26
N ALA A 193 -7.02 20.67 -1.03
CA ALA A 193 -7.84 21.36 -2.03
C ALA A 193 -9.34 21.26 -1.68
N ASN A 194 -9.81 20.06 -1.33
CA ASN A 194 -11.21 19.86 -0.93
C ASN A 194 -11.59 20.74 0.29
N ARG A 195 -10.71 20.89 1.29
CA ARG A 195 -10.97 21.78 2.42
C ARG A 195 -11.02 23.26 2.02
N ARG A 196 -10.11 23.70 1.13
CA ARG A 196 -10.14 25.08 0.61
C ARG A 196 -11.44 25.34 -0.13
N ASN A 197 -11.86 24.42 -0.98
CA ASN A 197 -13.09 24.53 -1.75
C ASN A 197 -14.33 24.52 -0.85
N ALA A 198 -14.38 23.67 0.19
CA ALA A 198 -15.43 23.66 1.17
C ALA A 198 -15.59 25.04 1.84
N LYS A 199 -14.47 25.63 2.28
CA LYS A 199 -14.47 26.99 2.87
C LYS A 199 -14.90 28.08 1.88
N ALA A 200 -14.43 28.00 0.63
CA ALA A 200 -14.75 28.99 -0.39
C ALA A 200 -16.22 28.92 -0.84
N THR A 201 -16.81 27.73 -0.88
CA THR A 201 -18.18 27.49 -1.37
C THR A 201 -19.23 27.43 -0.26
N GLY A 202 -18.83 27.38 1.01
CA GLY A 202 -19.73 27.17 2.16
C GLY A 202 -20.37 25.78 2.20
N ARG A 203 -19.88 24.81 1.42
CA ARG A 203 -20.36 23.42 1.44
C ARG A 203 -19.76 22.66 2.62
N GLU A 204 -20.50 21.67 3.13
CA GLU A 204 -19.97 20.75 4.14
C GLU A 204 -18.70 20.06 3.66
N GLU A 205 -17.65 20.06 4.47
CA GLU A 205 -16.37 19.40 4.16
C GLU A 205 -16.59 17.91 3.80
N ASN A 206 -17.47 17.24 4.53
CA ASN A 206 -17.75 15.80 4.33
C ASN A 206 -18.44 15.46 3.00
N SER A 207 -18.93 16.44 2.25
CA SER A 207 -19.49 16.22 0.91
C SER A 207 -18.41 15.99 -0.14
N TYR A 208 -17.15 16.23 0.18
CA TYR A 208 -16.04 16.02 -0.72
C TYR A 208 -15.49 14.58 -0.58
N PRO A 209 -15.29 13.86 -1.71
CA PRO A 209 -15.00 12.42 -1.70
C PRO A 209 -13.83 12.01 -0.80
N PHE A 210 -12.67 12.68 -0.92
CA PHE A 210 -11.50 12.32 -0.12
C PHE A 210 -11.66 12.63 1.38
N ILE A 211 -12.38 13.70 1.73
CA ILE A 211 -12.66 14.03 3.13
C ILE A 211 -13.64 13.02 3.72
N GLY A 212 -14.68 12.68 2.97
CA GLY A 212 -15.64 11.64 3.36
C GLY A 212 -14.95 10.30 3.57
N LEU A 213 -14.14 9.87 2.60
CA LEU A 213 -13.38 8.62 2.67
C LEU A 213 -12.42 8.59 3.87
N LYS A 214 -11.68 9.69 4.13
CA LYS A 214 -10.81 9.80 5.31
C LYS A 214 -11.59 9.71 6.60
N ARG A 215 -12.72 10.45 6.73
CA ARG A 215 -13.59 10.39 7.91
C ARG A 215 -13.99 8.96 8.20
N ASP A 216 -14.40 8.29 7.16
CA ASP A 216 -14.90 6.93 7.22
C ASP A 216 -13.78 5.96 7.63
N TRP A 217 -12.61 6.10 7.04
CA TRP A 217 -11.43 5.30 7.40
C TRP A 217 -11.00 5.52 8.86
N ARG A 218 -11.02 6.78 9.33
CA ARG A 218 -10.79 7.10 10.74
C ARG A 218 -11.81 6.44 11.67
N ALA A 219 -13.08 6.48 11.32
CA ALA A 219 -14.14 5.90 12.15
C ALA A 219 -13.97 4.37 12.31
N SER A 220 -13.36 3.71 11.33
CA SER A 220 -13.28 2.25 11.26
C SER A 220 -11.95 1.67 11.79
N LEU A 221 -10.82 2.38 11.57
CA LEU A 221 -9.49 1.84 11.88
C LEU A 221 -8.65 2.76 12.76
N TYR A 222 -8.60 4.06 12.42
CA TYR A 222 -7.66 5.00 13.02
C TYR A 222 -8.33 6.30 13.43
N PRO A 223 -8.99 6.39 14.59
CA PRO A 223 -9.74 7.57 15.00
C PRO A 223 -8.93 8.88 14.98
N ASN A 224 -7.63 8.77 15.25
CA ASN A 224 -6.73 9.90 15.34
C ASN A 224 -5.81 10.05 14.11
N ALA A 225 -6.05 9.32 13.02
CA ALA A 225 -5.19 9.37 11.85
C ALA A 225 -5.06 10.79 11.29
N THR A 226 -3.84 11.19 11.02
CA THR A 226 -3.52 12.44 10.31
C THR A 226 -3.88 12.33 8.82
N ASP A 227 -3.73 13.42 8.08
CA ASP A 227 -3.88 13.38 6.62
C ASP A 227 -2.78 12.53 5.98
N GLU A 228 -1.57 12.63 6.53
CA GLU A 228 -0.39 11.89 6.07
C GLU A 228 -0.57 10.39 6.25
N GLU A 229 -1.05 9.94 7.41
CA GLU A 229 -1.29 8.53 7.69
C GLU A 229 -2.41 7.95 6.83
N PHE A 230 -3.46 8.73 6.58
CA PHE A 230 -4.52 8.32 5.63
C PHE A 230 -3.98 8.20 4.21
N ALA A 231 -3.27 9.22 3.70
CA ALA A 231 -2.74 9.22 2.35
C ALA A 231 -1.72 8.09 2.13
N ASP A 232 -0.94 7.78 3.16
CA ASP A 232 0.02 6.70 3.19
C ASP A 232 -0.68 5.33 3.12
N GLY A 233 -1.66 5.09 3.98
CA GLY A 233 -2.47 3.87 3.96
C GLY A 233 -3.22 3.69 2.64
N PHE A 234 -3.77 4.78 2.05
CA PHE A 234 -4.38 4.77 0.73
C PHE A 234 -3.39 4.30 -0.35
N ALA A 235 -2.21 4.94 -0.43
CA ALA A 235 -1.23 4.64 -1.47
C ALA A 235 -0.72 3.20 -1.38
N GLN A 236 -0.40 2.73 -0.18
CA GLN A 236 0.05 1.35 0.04
C GLN A 236 -1.05 0.34 -0.33
N THR A 237 -2.27 0.52 0.17
CA THR A 237 -3.39 -0.39 -0.11
C THR A 237 -3.63 -0.55 -1.61
N VAL A 238 -3.70 0.57 -2.33
CA VAL A 238 -3.95 0.57 -3.78
C VAL A 238 -2.81 -0.10 -4.54
N VAL A 239 -1.56 0.27 -4.24
CA VAL A 239 -0.40 -0.30 -4.95
C VAL A 239 -0.26 -1.80 -4.69
N PHE A 240 -0.42 -2.26 -3.44
CA PHE A 240 -0.35 -3.69 -3.15
C PHE A 240 -1.54 -4.46 -3.73
N ALA A 241 -2.74 -3.90 -3.75
CA ALA A 241 -3.87 -4.51 -4.45
C ALA A 241 -3.58 -4.71 -5.95
N LEU A 242 -2.97 -3.73 -6.60
CA LEU A 242 -2.55 -3.85 -8.01
C LEU A 242 -1.45 -4.91 -8.20
N VAL A 243 -0.46 -4.96 -7.32
CA VAL A 243 0.60 -6.00 -7.38
C VAL A 243 0.02 -7.39 -7.19
N ILE A 244 -0.94 -7.57 -6.29
CA ILE A 244 -1.63 -8.84 -6.07
C ILE A 244 -2.46 -9.23 -7.29
N ALA A 245 -3.21 -8.29 -7.88
CA ALA A 245 -3.95 -8.53 -9.12
C ALA A 245 -3.02 -9.00 -10.26
N LEU A 246 -1.84 -8.38 -10.36
CA LEU A 246 -0.82 -8.78 -11.31
C LEU A 246 -0.31 -10.20 -11.04
N SER A 247 -0.05 -10.54 -9.78
CA SER A 247 0.42 -11.86 -9.36
C SER A 247 -0.62 -12.95 -9.62
N ASP A 248 -1.90 -12.61 -9.57
CA ASP A 248 -3.02 -13.47 -9.93
C ASP A 248 -3.19 -13.67 -11.45
N GLY A 249 -2.36 -13.02 -12.25
CA GLY A 249 -2.33 -13.13 -13.70
C GLY A 249 -3.33 -12.25 -14.43
N MET A 250 -3.82 -11.17 -13.81
CA MET A 250 -4.69 -10.22 -14.49
C MET A 250 -3.93 -9.43 -15.56
N ASP A 251 -4.54 -9.28 -16.73
CA ASP A 251 -3.97 -8.51 -17.85
C ASP A 251 -4.28 -7.02 -17.75
N PHE A 252 -3.29 -6.24 -17.34
CA PHE A 252 -3.41 -4.79 -17.19
C PHE A 252 -3.44 -3.99 -18.50
N ASN A 253 -3.21 -4.63 -19.65
CA ASN A 253 -3.28 -3.94 -20.94
C ASN A 253 -4.72 -3.72 -21.41
N ASN A 254 -5.66 -4.59 -20.98
CA ASN A 254 -7.03 -4.62 -21.48
C ASN A 254 -8.08 -4.36 -20.39
N ILE A 255 -7.68 -4.22 -19.11
CA ILE A 255 -8.61 -4.09 -18.00
C ILE A 255 -8.53 -2.69 -17.39
N GLN A 256 -9.68 -2.05 -17.20
CA GLN A 256 -9.78 -0.82 -16.44
C GLN A 256 -9.69 -1.10 -14.93
N LEU A 257 -9.33 -0.10 -14.13
CA LEU A 257 -9.18 -0.19 -12.67
C LEU A 257 -10.37 -0.88 -11.97
N ARG A 258 -11.59 -0.61 -12.41
CA ARG A 258 -12.80 -1.26 -11.90
C ARG A 258 -12.81 -2.76 -12.17
N GLY A 259 -12.42 -3.19 -13.35
CA GLY A 259 -12.31 -4.62 -13.68
C GLY A 259 -11.24 -5.34 -12.86
N ILE A 260 -10.15 -4.63 -12.51
CA ILE A 260 -9.13 -5.15 -11.59
C ILE A 260 -9.74 -5.34 -10.19
N ALA A 261 -10.48 -4.36 -9.68
CA ALA A 261 -11.15 -4.46 -8.39
C ALA A 261 -12.16 -5.60 -8.34
N GLU A 262 -13.02 -5.73 -9.36
CA GLU A 262 -13.99 -6.83 -9.49
C GLU A 262 -13.32 -8.21 -9.58
N GLY A 263 -12.22 -8.32 -10.32
CA GLY A 263 -11.44 -9.56 -10.41
C GLY A 263 -10.80 -9.97 -9.08
N LEU A 264 -10.26 -9.01 -8.34
CA LEU A 264 -9.71 -9.25 -7.01
C LEU A 264 -10.80 -9.68 -6.00
N GLN A 265 -12.02 -9.14 -6.09
CA GLN A 265 -13.10 -9.47 -5.15
C GLN A 265 -13.42 -10.97 -5.11
N SER A 266 -13.21 -11.68 -6.20
CA SER A 266 -13.50 -13.12 -6.28
C SER A 266 -12.53 -13.97 -5.45
N LYS A 267 -11.28 -13.52 -5.27
CA LYS A 267 -10.22 -14.23 -4.56
C LYS A 267 -9.83 -13.54 -3.24
N HIS A 268 -9.79 -12.22 -3.26
CA HIS A 268 -9.35 -11.34 -2.17
C HIS A 268 -10.43 -10.28 -1.90
N SER A 269 -11.53 -10.72 -1.28
CA SER A 269 -12.76 -9.93 -1.15
C SER A 269 -12.54 -8.57 -0.48
N LEU A 270 -11.69 -8.50 0.54
CA LEU A 270 -11.38 -7.24 1.24
C LEU A 270 -10.58 -6.29 0.35
N LEU A 271 -9.54 -6.81 -0.31
CA LEU A 271 -8.67 -6.01 -1.19
C LEU A 271 -9.41 -5.47 -2.40
N GLY A 272 -10.14 -6.34 -3.11
CA GLY A 272 -10.91 -5.93 -4.29
C GLY A 272 -11.92 -4.85 -3.94
N ARG A 273 -12.63 -4.99 -2.83
CA ARG A 273 -13.56 -3.96 -2.38
C ARG A 273 -12.87 -2.70 -1.89
N SER A 274 -11.75 -2.82 -1.16
CA SER A 274 -10.95 -1.64 -0.76
C SER A 274 -10.47 -0.87 -1.98
N LEU A 275 -9.99 -1.56 -3.01
CA LEU A 275 -9.58 -0.93 -4.26
C LEU A 275 -10.76 -0.23 -4.95
N ASP A 276 -11.92 -0.88 -5.07
CA ASP A 276 -13.13 -0.31 -5.67
C ASP A 276 -13.54 0.99 -4.95
N LEU A 277 -13.62 0.94 -3.62
CA LEU A 277 -13.99 2.07 -2.78
C LEU A 277 -13.02 3.24 -2.83
N LEU A 278 -11.72 2.92 -2.73
CA LEU A 278 -10.68 3.93 -2.76
C LEU A 278 -10.59 4.60 -4.14
N THR A 279 -11.13 3.96 -5.17
CA THR A 279 -10.98 4.42 -6.57
C THR A 279 -12.30 4.87 -7.22
N GLU A 280 -13.44 4.71 -6.55
CA GLU A 280 -14.77 5.04 -7.10
C GLU A 280 -14.91 6.50 -7.59
N HIS A 281 -14.26 7.44 -6.91
CA HIS A 281 -14.45 8.89 -7.17
C HIS A 281 -13.23 9.59 -7.79
N ILE A 282 -12.25 8.84 -8.29
CA ILE A 282 -10.98 9.43 -8.76
C ILE A 282 -10.87 9.59 -10.29
N LYS A 283 -11.86 9.16 -11.07
CA LYS A 283 -11.84 9.33 -12.53
C LYS A 283 -11.71 10.81 -12.91
N GLY A 284 -10.70 11.12 -13.73
CA GLY A 284 -10.42 12.49 -14.17
C GLY A 284 -9.73 13.37 -13.11
N SER A 285 -9.41 12.84 -11.94
CA SER A 285 -8.59 13.52 -10.95
C SER A 285 -7.10 13.23 -11.17
N THR A 286 -6.22 14.02 -10.56
CA THR A 286 -4.77 13.79 -10.59
C THR A 286 -4.37 12.47 -9.94
N VAL A 287 -5.05 12.07 -8.89
CA VAL A 287 -4.92 10.75 -8.28
C VAL A 287 -5.20 9.66 -9.32
N GLY A 288 -6.24 9.84 -10.15
CA GLY A 288 -6.57 8.93 -11.25
C GLY A 288 -5.47 8.82 -12.29
N LEU A 289 -4.84 9.94 -12.68
CA LEU A 289 -3.74 9.95 -13.65
C LEU A 289 -2.50 9.21 -13.13
N VAL A 290 -2.15 9.40 -11.86
CA VAL A 290 -1.04 8.67 -11.24
C VAL A 290 -1.34 7.17 -11.17
N LEU A 291 -2.57 6.79 -10.85
CA LEU A 291 -2.99 5.39 -10.84
C LEU A 291 -2.93 4.75 -12.23
N GLU A 292 -3.40 5.44 -13.26
CA GLU A 292 -3.27 4.95 -14.63
C GLU A 292 -1.80 4.79 -15.04
N THR A 293 -0.91 5.69 -14.58
CA THR A 293 0.54 5.57 -14.80
C THR A 293 1.11 4.34 -14.10
N ILE A 294 0.69 4.06 -12.85
CA ILE A 294 1.08 2.85 -12.12
C ILE A 294 0.60 1.60 -12.86
N ILE A 295 -0.67 1.54 -13.25
CA ILE A 295 -1.26 0.42 -13.99
C ILE A 295 -0.51 0.19 -15.31
N ARG A 296 -0.26 1.26 -16.06
CA ARG A 296 0.49 1.19 -17.31
C ARG A 296 1.91 0.66 -17.11
N THR A 297 2.57 1.08 -16.04
CA THR A 297 3.92 0.61 -15.71
C THR A 297 3.90 -0.87 -15.31
N LEU A 298 2.95 -1.26 -14.47
CA LEU A 298 2.77 -2.64 -14.04
C LEU A 298 2.40 -3.59 -15.20
N SER A 299 1.75 -3.10 -16.27
CA SER A 299 1.41 -3.92 -17.44
C SER A 299 2.62 -4.53 -18.16
N ALA A 300 3.83 -3.99 -17.95
CA ALA A 300 5.07 -4.52 -18.49
C ALA A 300 5.79 -5.52 -17.56
N THR A 301 5.15 -5.92 -16.45
CA THR A 301 5.77 -6.80 -15.47
C THR A 301 5.57 -8.26 -15.84
N ASP A 302 6.66 -8.99 -15.97
CA ASP A 302 6.65 -10.47 -16.06
C ASP A 302 6.70 -11.06 -14.65
N TRP A 303 5.52 -11.29 -14.07
CA TRP A 303 5.41 -11.85 -12.73
C TRP A 303 6.00 -13.26 -12.62
N ARG A 304 5.94 -14.06 -13.68
CA ARG A 304 6.52 -15.41 -13.67
C ARG A 304 8.03 -15.38 -13.56
N ALA A 305 8.66 -14.44 -14.25
CA ALA A 305 10.11 -14.21 -14.12
C ALA A 305 10.48 -13.72 -12.71
N ILE A 306 9.66 -12.85 -12.10
CA ILE A 306 9.89 -12.32 -10.76
C ILE A 306 9.70 -13.40 -9.69
N SER A 307 8.62 -14.16 -9.75
CA SER A 307 8.29 -15.14 -8.72
C SER A 307 9.25 -16.34 -8.73
N GLY A 308 9.70 -16.78 -9.91
CA GLY A 308 10.73 -17.83 -10.05
C GLY A 308 10.53 -19.09 -9.20
N GLY A 309 9.31 -19.30 -8.65
CA GLY A 309 9.02 -20.34 -7.65
C GLY A 309 9.47 -20.00 -6.23
N ASN A 310 9.86 -18.75 -5.93
CA ASN A 310 10.27 -18.32 -4.60
C ASN A 310 9.05 -17.86 -3.78
N GLN A 311 8.71 -18.60 -2.74
CA GLN A 311 7.61 -18.28 -1.81
C GLN A 311 7.83 -16.97 -1.03
N ASP A 312 9.09 -16.54 -0.85
CA ASP A 312 9.43 -15.33 -0.11
C ASP A 312 9.45 -14.06 -0.97
N VAL A 313 9.10 -14.16 -2.26
CA VAL A 313 9.13 -13.01 -3.19
C VAL A 313 8.30 -11.83 -2.70
N TYR A 314 7.14 -12.09 -2.12
CA TYR A 314 6.26 -11.04 -1.60
C TYR A 314 6.81 -10.34 -0.36
N LEU A 315 7.51 -11.09 0.50
CA LEU A 315 8.19 -10.55 1.67
C LEU A 315 9.30 -9.60 1.23
N HIS A 316 10.18 -10.07 0.33
CA HIS A 316 11.26 -9.25 -0.21
C HIS A 316 10.73 -8.02 -0.94
N LEU A 317 9.63 -8.17 -1.70
CA LEU A 317 8.98 -7.07 -2.38
C LEU A 317 8.49 -6.02 -1.37
N TYR A 318 7.78 -6.45 -0.32
CA TYR A 318 7.23 -5.54 0.68
C TYR A 318 8.33 -4.81 1.45
N GLU A 319 9.36 -5.53 1.91
CA GLU A 319 10.48 -4.94 2.65
C GLU A 319 11.27 -3.94 1.82
N HIS A 320 11.60 -4.33 0.58
CA HIS A 320 12.30 -3.46 -0.35
C HIS A 320 11.44 -2.24 -0.69
N PHE A 321 10.13 -2.43 -0.89
CA PHE A 321 9.19 -1.34 -1.11
C PHE A 321 9.20 -0.34 0.03
N LEU A 322 9.05 -0.78 1.30
CA LEU A 322 9.07 0.13 2.45
C LEU A 322 10.37 0.90 2.56
N ASN A 323 11.51 0.25 2.28
CA ASN A 323 12.82 0.92 2.30
C ASN A 323 12.94 2.02 1.26
N THR A 324 12.37 1.81 0.07
CA THR A 324 12.45 2.75 -1.06
C THR A 324 11.36 3.83 -0.96
N TYR A 325 10.16 3.43 -0.53
CA TYR A 325 8.98 4.29 -0.43
C TYR A 325 9.11 5.35 0.67
N ASP A 326 9.40 4.94 1.90
CA ASP A 326 9.61 5.84 3.04
C ASP A 326 10.46 5.19 4.15
N PRO A 327 11.80 5.39 4.14
CA PRO A 327 12.68 4.85 5.17
C PRO A 327 12.38 5.34 6.59
N ALA A 328 11.78 6.54 6.74
CA ALA A 328 11.42 7.10 8.04
C ALA A 328 10.15 6.43 8.61
N LEU A 329 9.19 6.12 7.75
CA LEU A 329 7.97 5.41 8.12
C LEU A 329 8.29 4.02 8.65
N ARG A 330 9.22 3.30 8.02
CA ARG A 330 9.70 1.98 8.48
C ARG A 330 10.20 2.04 9.93
N LYS A 331 10.97 3.07 10.28
CA LYS A 331 11.45 3.27 11.66
C LYS A 331 10.32 3.63 12.63
N LYS A 332 9.36 4.46 12.18
CA LYS A 332 8.24 4.94 13.00
C LYS A 332 7.21 3.83 13.27
N SER A 333 6.92 2.99 12.28
CA SER A 333 5.96 1.89 12.43
C SER A 333 6.46 0.75 13.32
N GLY A 334 7.77 0.69 13.58
CA GLY A 334 8.39 -0.43 14.31
C GLY A 334 8.27 -1.76 13.56
N SER A 335 7.92 -1.73 12.29
CA SER A 335 7.79 -2.91 11.42
C SER A 335 9.17 -3.45 11.09
N TYR A 336 9.74 -4.23 12.00
CA TYR A 336 10.99 -4.93 11.80
C TYR A 336 10.70 -6.36 11.34
N TYR A 337 11.44 -6.77 10.33
CA TYR A 337 11.47 -8.15 9.90
C TYR A 337 11.92 -9.07 11.04
N THR A 338 11.16 -10.13 11.27
CA THR A 338 11.60 -11.19 12.17
C THR A 338 12.36 -12.23 11.34
N PRO A 339 13.65 -12.49 11.62
CA PRO A 339 14.43 -13.47 10.88
C PRO A 339 13.71 -14.84 10.83
N THR A 340 13.64 -15.44 9.65
CA THR A 340 12.92 -16.71 9.43
C THR A 340 13.44 -17.83 10.32
N GLU A 341 14.73 -17.84 10.63
CA GLU A 341 15.36 -18.79 11.53
C GLU A 341 14.83 -18.68 12.97
N VAL A 342 14.62 -17.44 13.43
CA VAL A 342 14.05 -17.16 14.76
C VAL A 342 12.60 -17.62 14.79
N VAL A 343 11.81 -17.27 13.75
CA VAL A 343 10.41 -17.68 13.65
C VAL A 343 10.29 -19.20 13.62
N ALA A 344 11.09 -19.88 12.82
CA ALA A 344 11.11 -21.34 12.74
C ALA A 344 11.52 -21.99 14.08
N ALA A 345 12.49 -21.39 14.79
CA ALA A 345 12.88 -21.88 16.13
C ALA A 345 11.75 -21.71 17.14
N MET A 346 11.06 -20.56 17.15
CA MET A 346 9.92 -20.30 18.01
C MET A 346 8.74 -21.22 17.69
N THR A 347 8.45 -21.47 16.42
CA THR A 347 7.41 -22.42 15.99
C THR A 347 7.70 -23.83 16.51
N ARG A 348 8.94 -24.33 16.35
CA ARG A 348 9.34 -25.64 16.87
C ARG A 348 9.26 -25.71 18.39
N LEU A 349 9.70 -24.64 19.09
CA LEU A 349 9.62 -24.57 20.54
C LEU A 349 8.17 -24.61 21.04
N THR A 350 7.28 -23.88 20.36
CA THR A 350 5.84 -23.88 20.64
C THR A 350 5.26 -25.28 20.48
N ASP A 351 5.56 -25.95 19.37
CA ASP A 351 5.10 -27.32 19.12
C ASP A 351 5.58 -28.30 20.19
N GLN A 352 6.87 -28.26 20.55
CA GLN A 352 7.41 -29.09 21.62
C GLN A 352 6.80 -28.79 22.99
N ALA A 353 6.47 -27.54 23.27
CA ALA A 353 5.84 -27.15 24.52
C ALA A 353 4.40 -27.67 24.63
N LEU A 354 3.63 -27.61 23.53
CA LEU A 354 2.30 -28.23 23.46
C LEU A 354 2.38 -29.72 23.77
N GLN A 355 3.32 -30.44 23.15
CA GLN A 355 3.51 -31.88 23.32
C GLN A 355 3.96 -32.25 24.75
N LYS A 356 4.99 -31.58 25.27
CA LYS A 356 5.67 -31.98 26.50
C LYS A 356 4.99 -31.46 27.78
N TYR A 357 4.43 -30.25 27.72
CA TYR A 357 3.95 -29.56 28.92
C TYR A 357 2.44 -29.38 28.95
N LEU A 358 1.76 -29.44 27.81
CA LEU A 358 0.30 -29.30 27.72
C LEU A 358 -0.40 -30.62 27.37
N SER A 359 0.37 -31.73 27.24
CA SER A 359 -0.14 -33.07 26.96
C SER A 359 -0.98 -33.13 25.67
N ILE A 360 -0.57 -32.39 24.65
CA ILE A 360 -1.16 -32.39 23.30
C ILE A 360 -0.16 -33.06 22.34
N PRO A 361 -0.24 -34.38 22.15
CA PRO A 361 0.79 -35.14 21.41
C PRO A 361 0.99 -34.71 19.97
N GLU A 362 -0.06 -34.24 19.31
CA GLU A 362 -0.05 -33.74 17.93
C GLU A 362 0.51 -32.32 17.82
N GLY A 363 0.74 -31.63 18.94
CA GLY A 363 1.29 -30.29 18.98
C GLY A 363 0.44 -29.27 18.19
N LEU A 364 1.09 -28.52 17.32
CA LEU A 364 0.43 -27.56 16.41
C LEU A 364 -0.48 -28.22 15.38
N SER A 365 -0.36 -29.51 15.13
CA SER A 365 -1.23 -30.26 14.24
C SER A 365 -2.58 -30.63 14.87
N ALA A 366 -2.73 -30.57 16.19
CA ALA A 366 -3.96 -30.93 16.89
C ALA A 366 -5.11 -29.98 16.52
N ASP A 367 -6.28 -30.54 16.22
CA ASP A 367 -7.49 -29.76 15.89
C ASP A 367 -7.98 -28.87 17.04
N SER A 368 -7.62 -29.23 18.27
CA SER A 368 -7.94 -28.45 19.48
C SER A 368 -7.07 -27.21 19.69
N VAL A 369 -5.98 -27.05 18.90
CA VAL A 369 -5.03 -25.95 19.07
C VAL A 369 -5.34 -24.82 18.11
N ALA A 370 -5.95 -23.75 18.60
CA ALA A 370 -6.11 -22.49 17.88
C ALA A 370 -4.91 -21.56 18.16
N VAL A 371 -4.37 -20.99 17.09
CA VAL A 371 -3.19 -20.12 17.13
C VAL A 371 -3.57 -18.72 16.68
N ILE A 372 -3.12 -17.70 17.41
CA ILE A 372 -3.25 -16.30 16.99
C ILE A 372 -1.89 -15.61 16.91
N ASP A 373 -1.68 -14.88 15.82
CA ASP A 373 -0.65 -13.84 15.70
C ASP A 373 -1.33 -12.47 15.83
N PRO A 374 -1.18 -11.77 16.97
CA PRO A 374 -1.88 -10.53 17.26
C PRO A 374 -1.27 -9.30 16.57
N ALA A 375 -0.14 -9.47 15.90
CA ALA A 375 0.57 -8.42 15.14
C ALA A 375 1.24 -9.08 13.95
N MET A 376 0.42 -9.69 13.08
CA MET A 376 0.91 -10.68 12.13
C MET A 376 1.84 -10.10 11.04
N GLY A 377 1.83 -8.77 10.84
CA GLY A 377 2.65 -8.16 9.79
C GLY A 377 2.38 -8.80 8.44
N THR A 378 3.43 -9.30 7.80
CA THR A 378 3.36 -10.03 6.52
C THR A 378 3.11 -11.53 6.67
N GLY A 379 2.66 -12.01 7.83
CA GLY A 379 2.24 -13.38 8.06
C GLY A 379 3.37 -14.40 8.28
N THR A 380 4.56 -13.98 8.66
CA THR A 380 5.75 -14.86 8.74
C THR A 380 5.58 -15.98 9.77
N TYR A 381 4.98 -15.72 10.94
CA TYR A 381 4.68 -16.78 11.92
C TYR A 381 3.63 -17.76 11.40
N GLY A 382 2.54 -17.25 10.81
CA GLY A 382 1.51 -18.10 10.21
C GLY A 382 2.07 -19.02 9.13
N LEU A 383 2.92 -18.48 8.25
CA LEU A 383 3.60 -19.26 7.21
C LEU A 383 4.50 -20.36 7.81
N SER A 384 5.28 -20.02 8.82
CA SER A 384 6.14 -20.99 9.52
C SER A 384 5.35 -22.13 10.16
N ILE A 385 4.16 -21.82 10.72
CA ILE A 385 3.28 -22.83 11.30
C ILE A 385 2.73 -23.75 10.22
N VAL A 386 2.24 -23.19 9.08
CA VAL A 386 1.75 -23.99 7.95
C VAL A 386 2.84 -24.93 7.42
N GLN A 387 4.05 -24.40 7.19
CA GLN A 387 5.20 -25.18 6.73
C GLN A 387 5.61 -26.27 7.73
N HIS A 388 5.61 -25.96 9.02
CA HIS A 388 5.95 -26.90 10.09
C HIS A 388 4.96 -28.07 10.14
N VAL A 389 3.66 -27.79 10.09
CA VAL A 389 2.60 -28.81 10.11
C VAL A 389 2.64 -29.65 8.82
N ALA A 390 2.87 -29.02 7.67
CA ALA A 390 3.06 -29.73 6.39
C ALA A 390 4.23 -30.72 6.49
N ALA A 391 5.40 -30.28 6.97
CA ALA A 391 6.58 -31.11 7.12
C ALA A 391 6.37 -32.28 8.10
N GLN A 392 5.61 -32.08 9.18
CA GLN A 392 5.25 -33.17 10.09
C GLN A 392 4.36 -34.22 9.43
N ALA A 393 3.48 -33.81 8.51
CA ALA A 393 2.54 -34.70 7.81
C ALA A 393 3.15 -35.42 6.60
N GLU A 394 4.30 -34.97 6.07
CA GLU A 394 4.94 -35.54 4.87
C GLU A 394 5.18 -37.05 4.96
N LYS A 395 5.53 -37.56 6.14
CA LYS A 395 5.74 -39.01 6.38
C LYS A 395 4.51 -39.88 6.14
N TYR A 396 3.32 -39.27 6.11
CA TYR A 396 2.05 -39.95 5.88
C TYR A 396 1.53 -39.78 4.44
N GLY A 397 2.25 -39.05 3.59
CA GLY A 397 1.97 -38.83 2.17
C GLY A 397 1.22 -37.52 1.87
N PRO A 398 1.09 -37.18 0.56
CA PRO A 398 0.55 -35.87 0.12
C PRO A 398 -0.88 -35.57 0.60
N GLY A 399 -1.73 -36.61 0.68
CA GLY A 399 -3.10 -36.43 1.19
C GLY A 399 -3.12 -35.97 2.64
N ALA A 400 -2.26 -36.55 3.49
CA ALA A 400 -2.14 -36.16 4.90
C ALA A 400 -1.59 -34.72 5.04
N VAL A 401 -0.69 -34.30 4.13
CA VAL A 401 -0.21 -32.91 4.10
C VAL A 401 -1.37 -31.96 3.80
N ALA A 402 -2.15 -32.26 2.75
CA ALA A 402 -3.30 -31.43 2.35
C ALA A 402 -4.34 -31.31 3.48
N ASP A 403 -4.66 -32.42 4.16
CA ASP A 403 -5.60 -32.44 5.29
C ASP A 403 -5.07 -31.63 6.48
N ALA A 404 -3.80 -31.81 6.84
CA ALA A 404 -3.17 -31.11 7.96
C ALA A 404 -3.12 -29.58 7.74
N VAL A 405 -2.73 -29.11 6.56
CA VAL A 405 -2.72 -27.67 6.27
C VAL A 405 -4.13 -27.09 6.14
N THR A 406 -5.10 -27.88 5.65
CA THR A 406 -6.52 -27.49 5.62
C THR A 406 -7.06 -27.30 7.05
N SER A 407 -6.71 -28.20 7.97
CA SER A 407 -7.07 -28.09 9.38
C SER A 407 -6.45 -26.85 10.02
N VAL A 408 -5.15 -26.63 9.82
CA VAL A 408 -4.47 -25.43 10.35
C VAL A 408 -5.09 -24.14 9.80
N ALA A 409 -5.44 -24.09 8.53
CA ALA A 409 -6.06 -22.89 7.93
C ALA A 409 -7.35 -22.46 8.64
N LYS A 410 -8.10 -23.40 9.20
CA LYS A 410 -9.36 -23.13 9.94
C LYS A 410 -9.17 -22.60 11.35
N ARG A 411 -7.97 -22.69 11.94
CA ARG A 411 -7.69 -22.37 13.33
C ARG A 411 -6.44 -21.50 13.52
N LEU A 412 -5.94 -20.94 12.43
CA LEU A 412 -4.90 -19.91 12.41
C LEU A 412 -5.55 -18.54 12.26
N TYR A 413 -5.36 -17.70 13.26
CA TYR A 413 -5.92 -16.36 13.35
C TYR A 413 -4.79 -15.33 13.25
N GLY A 414 -5.04 -14.23 12.58
CA GLY A 414 -4.10 -13.12 12.49
C GLY A 414 -4.81 -11.77 12.56
N ILE A 415 -4.22 -10.83 13.28
CA ILE A 415 -4.70 -9.46 13.36
C ILE A 415 -3.55 -8.54 12.93
N GLU A 416 -3.85 -7.64 12.01
CA GLU A 416 -2.90 -6.63 11.53
C GLU A 416 -3.61 -5.28 11.41
N LEU A 417 -2.94 -4.25 11.90
CA LEU A 417 -3.50 -2.91 11.89
C LEU A 417 -3.40 -2.27 10.50
N GLN A 418 -2.33 -2.54 9.76
CA GLN A 418 -2.04 -1.94 8.47
C GLN A 418 -2.52 -2.83 7.32
N SER A 419 -3.24 -2.25 6.36
CA SER A 419 -3.78 -2.98 5.20
C SER A 419 -2.70 -3.51 4.25
N GLY A 420 -1.55 -2.84 4.12
CA GLY A 420 -0.45 -3.29 3.28
C GLY A 420 0.12 -4.64 3.72
N PRO A 421 0.69 -4.75 4.95
CA PRO A 421 1.17 -6.02 5.50
C PRO A 421 0.09 -7.09 5.54
N PHE A 422 -1.15 -6.74 5.93
CA PHE A 422 -2.30 -7.65 5.92
C PHE A 422 -2.48 -8.31 4.55
N SER A 423 -2.46 -7.52 3.48
CA SER A 423 -2.64 -8.00 2.11
C SER A 423 -1.56 -9.01 1.71
N VAL A 424 -0.32 -8.71 2.08
CA VAL A 424 0.82 -9.62 1.85
C VAL A 424 0.67 -10.91 2.65
N ALA A 425 0.22 -10.82 3.91
CA ALA A 425 -0.01 -11.98 4.77
C ALA A 425 -1.12 -12.89 4.21
N GLU A 426 -2.25 -12.30 3.81
CA GLU A 426 -3.37 -13.05 3.22
C GLU A 426 -2.93 -13.82 1.97
N LEU A 427 -2.18 -13.15 1.08
CA LEU A 427 -1.69 -13.77 -0.14
C LEU A 427 -0.71 -14.91 0.14
N ARG A 428 0.33 -14.66 0.96
CA ARG A 428 1.36 -15.67 1.29
C ARG A 428 0.78 -16.91 1.95
N LEU A 429 -0.11 -16.72 2.91
CA LEU A 429 -0.74 -17.82 3.62
C LEU A 429 -1.70 -18.60 2.71
N SER A 430 -2.54 -17.92 1.95
CA SER A 430 -3.46 -18.56 1.00
C SER A 430 -2.71 -19.37 -0.06
N GLN A 431 -1.64 -18.80 -0.60
CA GLN A 431 -0.82 -19.48 -1.60
C GLN A 431 -0.10 -20.70 -1.00
N ALA A 432 0.51 -20.57 0.17
CA ALA A 432 1.20 -21.69 0.83
C ALA A 432 0.26 -22.86 1.12
N ILE A 433 -0.96 -22.57 1.60
CA ILE A 433 -1.97 -23.63 1.84
C ILE A 433 -2.32 -24.35 0.54
N GLN A 434 -2.54 -23.61 -0.56
CA GLN A 434 -2.87 -24.19 -1.87
C GLN A 434 -1.69 -25.00 -2.46
N GLU A 435 -0.45 -24.52 -2.33
CA GLU A 435 0.75 -25.22 -2.78
C GLU A 435 0.95 -26.57 -2.09
N PHE A 436 0.57 -26.68 -0.81
CA PHE A 436 0.55 -27.94 -0.09
C PHE A 436 -0.71 -28.79 -0.39
N GLY A 437 -1.56 -28.38 -1.32
CA GLY A 437 -2.79 -29.07 -1.71
C GLY A 437 -3.94 -28.89 -0.74
N GLY A 438 -3.81 -28.01 0.25
CA GLY A 438 -4.86 -27.71 1.23
C GLY A 438 -5.96 -26.81 0.66
N GLN A 439 -7.07 -26.75 1.40
CA GLN A 439 -8.24 -25.94 1.07
C GLN A 439 -8.34 -24.74 2.02
N LEU A 440 -8.68 -23.59 1.46
CA LEU A 440 -8.99 -22.40 2.24
C LEU A 440 -10.38 -22.53 2.88
N PRO A 441 -10.61 -21.95 4.08
CA PRO A 441 -11.94 -21.87 4.66
C PRO A 441 -12.92 -21.15 3.71
N GLU A 442 -14.20 -21.54 3.72
CA GLU A 442 -15.24 -20.98 2.83
C GLU A 442 -15.36 -19.45 2.89
N ASN A 443 -15.12 -18.86 4.07
CA ASN A 443 -15.18 -17.41 4.30
C ASN A 443 -13.79 -16.73 4.23
N GLY A 444 -12.78 -17.37 3.62
CA GLY A 444 -11.39 -16.95 3.59
C GLY A 444 -10.64 -17.27 4.89
N MET A 445 -9.36 -16.92 4.93
CA MET A 445 -8.52 -17.07 6.13
C MET A 445 -9.04 -16.20 7.29
N HIS A 446 -8.82 -16.65 8.52
CA HIS A 446 -9.18 -15.88 9.73
C HIS A 446 -8.16 -14.75 10.01
N LEU A 447 -7.92 -13.93 9.01
CA LEU A 447 -7.05 -12.77 9.08
C LEU A 447 -7.91 -11.50 9.08
N TYR A 448 -7.57 -10.53 9.92
CA TYR A 448 -8.40 -9.35 10.14
C TYR A 448 -7.59 -8.07 10.15
N VAL A 449 -8.11 -7.04 9.48
CA VAL A 449 -7.61 -5.66 9.62
C VAL A 449 -8.31 -5.04 10.82
N ALA A 450 -7.60 -4.94 11.94
CA ALA A 450 -8.13 -4.41 13.20
C ALA A 450 -7.01 -4.02 14.16
N ASP A 451 -7.37 -3.22 15.17
CA ASP A 451 -6.49 -2.97 16.31
C ASP A 451 -6.63 -4.11 17.34
N THR A 452 -5.56 -4.84 17.56
CA THR A 452 -5.53 -5.94 18.54
C THR A 452 -5.86 -5.47 19.95
N LEU A 453 -5.41 -4.28 20.32
CA LEU A 453 -5.56 -3.70 21.65
C LEU A 453 -6.89 -2.96 21.86
N GLU A 454 -7.76 -2.93 20.85
CA GLU A 454 -9.08 -2.35 20.97
C GLU A 454 -9.96 -3.12 21.97
N ASP A 455 -10.79 -2.38 22.72
CA ASP A 455 -11.83 -2.98 23.56
C ASP A 455 -12.78 -3.84 22.71
N PRO A 456 -12.79 -5.17 22.90
CA PRO A 456 -13.61 -6.06 22.11
C PRO A 456 -15.12 -5.90 22.36
N GLU A 457 -15.52 -5.29 23.49
CA GLU A 457 -16.92 -4.98 23.83
C GLU A 457 -17.36 -3.60 23.29
N SER A 458 -16.44 -2.81 22.71
CA SER A 458 -16.79 -1.52 22.13
C SER A 458 -17.74 -1.70 20.94
N GLY A 459 -19.03 -1.54 21.19
CA GLY A 459 -20.08 -1.66 20.17
C GLY A 459 -19.94 -0.64 19.06
N THR A 460 -20.05 -1.09 17.82
CA THR A 460 -20.14 -0.23 16.63
C THR A 460 -21.58 0.25 16.44
N ASN A 461 -22.09 1.10 17.32
CA ASN A 461 -23.41 1.71 17.21
C ASN A 461 -23.37 2.97 16.31
N ARG A 462 -22.82 2.91 15.10
CA ARG A 462 -22.93 3.99 14.12
C ARG A 462 -23.45 3.44 12.80
N GLU A 463 -24.43 4.12 12.23
CA GLU A 463 -24.81 3.94 10.84
C GLU A 463 -23.60 4.27 9.96
N LEU A 464 -22.87 3.24 9.57
CA LEU A 464 -21.72 3.35 8.68
C LEU A 464 -22.22 3.28 7.24
N SER A 465 -21.61 4.04 6.33
CA SER A 465 -21.90 3.88 4.91
C SER A 465 -21.62 2.43 4.49
N TYR A 466 -22.28 1.95 3.45
CA TYR A 466 -22.14 0.56 2.94
C TYR A 466 -20.67 0.16 2.73
N THR A 467 -19.85 1.10 2.36
CA THR A 467 -18.41 1.06 2.17
C THR A 467 -17.66 0.61 3.42
N LEU A 468 -18.07 1.13 4.57
CA LEU A 468 -17.41 0.90 5.85
C LEU A 468 -17.87 -0.36 6.54
N GLN A 469 -19.00 -0.91 6.13
CA GLN A 469 -19.54 -2.14 6.69
C GLN A 469 -18.52 -3.28 6.60
N LEU A 470 -17.66 -3.31 5.59
CA LEU A 470 -16.67 -4.38 5.43
C LEU A 470 -15.50 -4.27 6.41
N ILE A 471 -14.93 -3.05 6.55
CA ILE A 471 -13.85 -2.82 7.54
C ILE A 471 -14.43 -2.96 8.95
N ALA A 472 -15.65 -2.46 9.18
CA ALA A 472 -16.36 -2.68 10.44
C ALA A 472 -16.65 -4.15 10.71
N GLN A 473 -16.98 -4.94 9.68
CA GLN A 473 -17.14 -6.39 9.80
C GLN A 473 -15.82 -7.09 10.12
N GLN A 474 -14.69 -6.67 9.55
CA GLN A 474 -13.37 -7.22 9.89
C GLN A 474 -13.05 -6.97 11.37
N ARG A 475 -13.25 -5.73 11.82
CA ARG A 475 -13.09 -5.34 13.23
C ARG A 475 -14.02 -6.14 14.16
N GLN A 476 -15.30 -6.28 13.80
CA GLN A 476 -16.26 -7.08 14.57
C GLN A 476 -15.86 -8.55 14.63
N ARG A 477 -15.37 -9.13 13.52
CA ARG A 477 -14.87 -10.51 13.49
C ARG A 477 -13.63 -10.67 14.35
N ALA A 478 -12.66 -9.73 14.29
CA ALA A 478 -11.50 -9.73 15.17
C ALA A 478 -11.90 -9.66 16.65
N ASN A 479 -12.83 -8.77 17.01
CA ASN A 479 -13.33 -8.66 18.38
C ASN A 479 -14.09 -9.91 18.84
N ARG A 480 -14.84 -10.56 17.93
CA ARG A 480 -15.47 -11.85 18.24
C ARG A 480 -14.43 -12.93 18.52
N VAL A 481 -13.35 -13.00 17.75
CA VAL A 481 -12.23 -13.93 18.00
C VAL A 481 -11.63 -13.68 19.40
N LYS A 482 -11.42 -12.42 19.78
CA LYS A 482 -10.90 -12.07 21.11
C LYS A 482 -11.82 -12.53 22.25
N LEU A 483 -13.15 -12.53 22.05
CA LEU A 483 -14.15 -12.85 23.06
C LEU A 483 -14.54 -14.34 23.11
N GLU A 484 -14.63 -14.98 21.95
CA GLU A 484 -15.31 -16.26 21.79
C GLU A 484 -14.39 -17.42 21.41
N THR A 485 -13.20 -17.14 20.82
CA THR A 485 -12.32 -18.20 20.34
C THR A 485 -11.39 -18.69 21.44
N PRO A 486 -11.36 -20.00 21.74
CA PRO A 486 -10.44 -20.57 22.72
C PRO A 486 -9.02 -20.66 22.15
N ILE A 487 -8.27 -19.58 22.23
CA ILE A 487 -6.88 -19.51 21.74
C ILE A 487 -5.92 -20.22 22.71
N GLN A 488 -5.23 -21.26 22.24
CA GLN A 488 -4.21 -21.98 23.01
C GLN A 488 -2.81 -21.40 22.83
N VAL A 489 -2.53 -20.83 21.66
CA VAL A 489 -1.21 -20.29 21.31
C VAL A 489 -1.35 -18.86 20.84
N CYS A 490 -0.63 -17.95 21.50
CA CYS A 490 -0.41 -16.59 21.03
C CYS A 490 1.07 -16.44 20.69
N ILE A 491 1.38 -16.24 19.40
CA ILE A 491 2.75 -16.17 18.90
C ILE A 491 2.86 -15.03 17.88
N GLY A 492 3.85 -14.17 18.04
CA GLY A 492 4.05 -13.02 17.16
C GLY A 492 5.21 -12.14 17.61
N ASN A 493 5.49 -11.11 16.81
CA ASN A 493 6.47 -10.06 17.12
C ASN A 493 5.78 -8.69 17.10
N PRO A 494 5.17 -8.24 18.22
CA PRO A 494 4.44 -6.98 18.28
C PRO A 494 5.38 -5.78 18.15
N PRO A 495 4.90 -4.64 17.63
CA PRO A 495 5.70 -3.43 17.48
C PRO A 495 6.18 -2.89 18.84
N TYR A 496 7.40 -2.32 18.85
CA TYR A 496 8.03 -1.76 20.04
C TYR A 496 7.59 -0.30 20.22
N LYS A 497 6.45 -0.09 20.88
CA LYS A 497 5.97 1.23 21.29
C LYS A 497 5.77 1.28 22.80
N ASP A 498 6.18 2.39 23.43
CA ASP A 498 6.01 2.59 24.86
C ASP A 498 4.56 2.86 25.28
N LYS A 499 3.71 3.29 24.34
CA LYS A 499 2.31 3.67 24.57
C LYS A 499 1.42 3.18 23.45
N SER A 500 0.22 2.73 23.81
CA SER A 500 -0.83 2.44 22.86
C SER A 500 -1.54 3.72 22.41
N GLU A 501 -1.94 3.78 21.15
CA GLU A 501 -2.61 4.92 20.52
C GLU A 501 -3.90 4.45 19.82
N GLY A 502 -4.74 5.41 19.43
CA GLY A 502 -5.96 5.10 18.68
C GLY A 502 -6.99 4.32 19.51
N LEU A 503 -7.55 3.27 18.93
CA LEU A 503 -8.50 2.38 19.58
C LEU A 503 -7.84 1.57 20.71
N GLY A 504 -6.59 1.20 20.54
CA GLY A 504 -5.78 0.51 21.52
C GLY A 504 -5.44 1.34 22.76
N GLY A 505 -5.65 2.65 22.73
CA GLY A 505 -5.51 3.53 23.89
C GLY A 505 -6.40 3.15 25.08
N TRP A 506 -7.42 2.32 24.85
CA TRP A 506 -8.24 1.72 25.88
C TRP A 506 -7.42 0.90 26.90
N VAL A 507 -6.38 0.21 26.48
CA VAL A 507 -5.50 -0.57 27.35
C VAL A 507 -4.88 0.28 28.46
N GLU A 508 -4.55 1.54 28.14
CA GLU A 508 -3.91 2.46 29.09
C GLU A 508 -4.90 3.38 29.79
N LYS A 509 -6.00 3.75 29.14
CA LYS A 509 -6.93 4.77 29.61
C LYS A 509 -8.24 4.24 30.17
N GLY A 510 -8.54 2.96 29.93
CA GLY A 510 -9.83 2.37 30.26
C GLY A 510 -10.96 2.83 29.35
N SER A 511 -12.17 2.39 29.65
CA SER A 511 -13.39 2.87 29.00
C SER A 511 -13.76 4.25 29.56
N THR A 512 -14.42 5.09 28.75
CA THR A 512 -14.85 6.44 29.11
C THR A 512 -15.70 6.52 30.38
N ASN A 513 -16.21 5.40 30.86
CA ASN A 513 -17.07 5.27 32.04
C ASN A 513 -16.39 4.63 33.25
N SER A 514 -15.10 4.36 33.21
CA SER A 514 -14.35 3.67 34.28
C SER A 514 -13.03 4.39 34.54
N ASN A 515 -12.77 4.69 35.84
CA ASN A 515 -11.46 5.19 36.29
C ASN A 515 -10.41 4.09 36.38
N HIS A 516 -10.74 2.86 36.00
CA HIS A 516 -9.88 1.69 36.03
C HIS A 516 -9.41 1.36 34.61
N THR A 517 -8.10 1.22 34.42
CA THR A 517 -7.52 0.86 33.14
C THR A 517 -7.13 -0.61 33.11
N PRO A 518 -7.18 -1.27 31.95
CA PRO A 518 -6.66 -2.64 31.84
C PRO A 518 -5.21 -2.80 32.31
N LEU A 519 -4.39 -1.75 32.19
CA LEU A 519 -3.02 -1.71 32.69
C LEU A 519 -2.93 -1.71 34.23
N ASP A 520 -3.95 -1.23 34.94
CA ASP A 520 -3.98 -1.27 36.39
C ASP A 520 -4.05 -2.71 36.93
N ASP A 521 -4.64 -3.61 36.14
CA ASP A 521 -4.68 -5.04 36.43
C ASP A 521 -3.31 -5.70 36.33
N PHE A 522 -2.42 -5.20 35.47
CA PHE A 522 -1.02 -5.64 35.36
C PHE A 522 -0.14 -5.22 36.54
N ARG A 523 -0.51 -4.16 37.24
CA ARG A 523 0.29 -3.58 38.32
C ARG A 523 -0.01 -4.23 39.68
N LYS A 524 -1.10 -4.98 39.77
CA LYS A 524 -1.44 -5.74 40.99
C LYS A 524 -0.65 -7.04 41.01
N GLU A 525 0.23 -7.20 42.00
CA GLU A 525 1.00 -8.42 42.17
C GLU A 525 0.07 -9.62 42.36
N GLY A 526 0.23 -10.63 41.50
CA GLY A 526 -0.43 -11.92 41.58
C GLY A 526 -1.75 -12.09 40.86
N GLU A 527 -2.29 -11.06 40.21
CA GLU A 527 -3.52 -11.16 39.40
C GLU A 527 -3.22 -11.20 37.89
N VAL A 528 -3.96 -12.00 37.13
CA VAL A 528 -3.89 -12.01 35.66
C VAL A 528 -4.57 -10.74 35.16
N PRO A 529 -3.91 -9.93 34.30
CA PRO A 529 -4.49 -8.70 33.81
C PRO A 529 -5.80 -8.93 33.09
N GLN A 530 -6.82 -8.12 33.39
CA GLN A 530 -8.15 -8.27 32.75
C GLN A 530 -8.14 -8.14 31.22
N VAL A 531 -7.21 -7.41 30.64
CA VAL A 531 -7.04 -7.33 29.18
C VAL A 531 -6.65 -8.67 28.59
N LEU A 532 -5.63 -9.32 29.17
CA LEU A 532 -5.25 -10.67 28.79
C LEU A 532 -6.34 -11.67 29.14
N PHE A 533 -6.99 -11.48 30.28
CA PHE A 533 -8.11 -12.30 30.68
C PHE A 533 -9.29 -12.19 29.70
N ARG A 534 -9.66 -10.98 29.26
CA ARG A 534 -10.71 -10.78 28.24
C ARG A 534 -10.30 -11.29 26.85
N LEU A 535 -9.04 -11.12 26.46
CA LEU A 535 -8.51 -11.69 25.22
C LEU A 535 -8.42 -13.22 25.25
N MET A 536 -8.23 -13.80 26.44
CA MET A 536 -7.97 -15.23 26.64
C MET A 536 -9.01 -15.91 27.54
N LYS A 537 -10.09 -15.23 27.94
CA LYS A 537 -11.13 -15.77 28.83
C LYS A 537 -11.62 -17.15 28.42
N PRO A 538 -11.91 -17.44 27.14
CA PRO A 538 -12.33 -18.77 26.74
C PRO A 538 -11.26 -19.85 26.99
N VAL A 539 -9.96 -19.50 26.89
CA VAL A 539 -8.85 -20.41 27.15
C VAL A 539 -8.79 -20.80 28.64
N PHE A 540 -9.00 -19.80 29.52
CA PHE A 540 -8.97 -20.04 30.97
C PHE A 540 -10.17 -20.83 31.45
N GLU A 541 -11.37 -20.56 30.95
CA GLU A 541 -12.59 -21.27 31.38
C GLU A 541 -12.59 -22.73 30.94
N THR A 542 -12.14 -23.06 29.73
CA THR A 542 -12.06 -24.43 29.23
C THR A 542 -10.95 -25.27 29.85
N THR A 543 -9.82 -24.67 30.25
CA THR A 543 -8.70 -25.38 30.87
C THR A 543 -8.83 -25.53 32.39
N TYR A 544 -9.54 -24.65 33.06
CA TYR A 544 -9.65 -24.65 34.51
C TYR A 544 -10.68 -25.66 35.06
N GLU A 545 -11.72 -25.98 34.31
CA GLU A 545 -12.70 -27.01 34.67
C GLU A 545 -12.18 -28.45 34.46
N ALA A 546 -11.08 -28.62 33.71
CA ALA A 546 -10.62 -29.95 33.31
C ALA A 546 -9.52 -30.60 34.21
N GLN A 547 -8.79 -29.85 35.08
CA GLN A 547 -7.68 -30.46 35.84
C GLN A 547 -7.37 -29.82 37.22
N PRO A 548 -7.46 -30.54 38.32
CA PRO A 548 -7.02 -30.08 39.66
C PRO A 548 -5.55 -30.36 40.00
N THR A 549 -4.70 -30.76 39.06
CA THR A 549 -3.27 -31.05 39.30
C THR A 549 -2.38 -29.86 39.06
N PRO A 550 -1.45 -29.51 39.99
CA PRO A 550 -0.52 -28.42 39.78
C PRO A 550 0.47 -28.76 38.64
N MET A 551 0.49 -27.96 37.61
CA MET A 551 1.48 -28.09 36.53
C MET A 551 2.92 -27.92 37.05
N PRO A 552 3.88 -28.72 36.59
CA PRO A 552 5.30 -28.50 36.89
C PRO A 552 5.73 -27.14 36.32
N ARG A 553 6.47 -26.36 37.12
CA ARG A 553 7.05 -25.07 36.69
C ARG A 553 7.98 -25.33 35.52
N LEU A 554 7.72 -24.66 34.38
CA LEU A 554 8.66 -24.62 33.27
C LEU A 554 10.03 -24.12 33.76
N PRO A 555 11.14 -24.78 33.39
CA PRO A 555 12.49 -24.28 33.68
C PRO A 555 12.66 -22.84 33.17
N GLN A 556 13.16 -21.96 34.03
CA GLN A 556 13.29 -20.51 33.70
C GLN A 556 14.09 -20.22 32.41
N HIS A 557 15.00 -21.12 32.04
CA HIS A 557 15.78 -20.99 30.80
C HIS A 557 14.98 -21.26 29.51
N LEU A 558 13.79 -21.86 29.59
CA LEU A 558 12.88 -22.01 28.43
C LEU A 558 11.92 -20.83 28.28
N LEU A 559 11.79 -19.99 29.33
CA LEU A 559 10.89 -18.84 29.36
C LEU A 559 11.55 -17.54 28.91
N SER A 560 12.85 -17.51 28.69
CA SER A 560 13.58 -16.30 28.38
C SER A 560 14.72 -16.53 27.40
N HIS A 561 14.45 -16.89 26.15
CA HIS A 561 15.37 -16.57 25.08
C HIS A 561 15.04 -15.18 24.55
N ARG A 562 15.76 -14.18 25.08
CA ARG A 562 15.89 -12.90 24.40
C ARG A 562 16.73 -13.15 23.15
N THR A 563 16.10 -13.08 22.00
CA THR A 563 16.85 -12.81 20.78
C THR A 563 17.15 -11.31 20.75
N HIS A 564 18.26 -10.91 20.17
CA HIS A 564 18.60 -9.50 19.94
C HIS A 564 17.50 -8.73 19.22
N ASP A 565 16.53 -9.42 18.63
CA ASP A 565 15.44 -8.91 17.80
C ASP A 565 14.07 -8.94 18.47
N GLY A 566 13.99 -9.24 19.76
CA GLY A 566 12.80 -8.95 20.59
C GLY A 566 11.56 -9.81 20.37
N GLY A 567 11.61 -10.92 19.64
CA GLY A 567 10.48 -11.84 19.51
C GLY A 567 10.16 -12.56 20.82
N MET A 568 8.87 -12.68 21.15
CA MET A 568 8.40 -13.34 22.36
C MET A 568 7.36 -14.41 22.02
N CYS A 569 7.60 -15.65 22.46
CA CYS A 569 6.62 -16.73 22.45
C CYS A 569 6.14 -16.96 23.89
N THR A 570 4.85 -16.90 24.14
CA THR A 570 4.29 -17.18 25.47
C THR A 570 3.38 -18.40 25.39
N LEU A 571 3.78 -19.42 26.13
CA LEU A 571 3.01 -20.64 26.34
C LEU A 571 2.75 -20.77 27.83
N ASN A 572 1.72 -20.16 28.35
CA ASN A 572 1.25 -20.49 29.71
C ASN A 572 -0.13 -19.89 29.95
N PRO A 573 -1.14 -20.71 30.24
CA PRO A 573 -2.43 -20.22 30.70
C PRO A 573 -2.36 -19.44 32.04
N ARG A 574 -1.27 -19.57 32.79
CA ARG A 574 -1.10 -18.92 34.10
C ARG A 574 -0.13 -17.75 34.13
N THR A 575 0.71 -17.56 33.09
CA THR A 575 1.70 -16.47 33.07
C THR A 575 1.98 -15.99 31.64
N CYS A 576 1.01 -15.39 31.01
CA CYS A 576 1.25 -14.57 29.82
C CYS A 576 1.83 -13.24 30.31
N ASN A 577 3.15 -13.21 30.61
CA ASN A 577 3.86 -11.99 30.95
C ASN A 577 4.35 -11.30 29.68
N LEU A 578 3.60 -10.35 29.17
CA LEU A 578 4.14 -9.28 28.34
C LEU A 578 5.03 -8.41 29.25
N ARG A 579 6.28 -8.84 29.50
CA ARG A 579 7.27 -7.94 30.09
C ARG A 579 7.73 -6.96 29.01
N THR A 580 7.19 -5.77 29.03
CA THR A 580 7.88 -4.60 28.51
C THR A 580 9.07 -4.34 29.43
N SER A 581 10.25 -4.87 29.09
CA SER A 581 11.46 -4.46 29.80
C SER A 581 11.96 -3.17 29.19
N LYS A 582 12.05 -2.11 30.01
CA LYS A 582 12.90 -0.95 29.74
C LYS A 582 14.28 -1.44 29.32
N ILE A 583 14.71 -1.08 28.12
CA ILE A 583 16.12 -1.08 27.77
C ILE A 583 16.62 0.28 28.23
N GLU A 584 17.30 0.33 29.36
CA GLU A 584 18.24 1.39 29.64
C GLU A 584 19.44 1.19 28.72
N LYS A 585 19.84 2.28 28.08
CA LYS A 585 20.83 2.59 27.06
C LYS A 585 21.91 1.54 26.78
#